data_e6871d7a7e9ab7fdfc3763c85e821c6d
#
_entry.id   e6871d7a7e9ab7fdfc3763c85e821c6d
#
_cell.length_a   1.000
_cell.length_b   1.000
_cell.length_c   1.000
_cell.angle_alpha   90.00
_cell.angle_beta   90.00
_cell.angle_gamma   90.00
#
_symmetry.space_group_name_H-M   'P 1'
#
loop_
_entity.id
_entity.type
_entity.pdbx_description
1 polymer ?
#
loop_
_entity_poly.entity_id
_entity_poly.type
_entity_poly.pdbx_seq_one_letter_code
_entity_poly.pdbx_strand_id
1 'polypeptide(L)'
;MKRLKTLLASAIVLLFAAQLRAVQVTVFAAASLTDSLKQIAADYEKLAGDKIVFNFGASGTLARQIEAGAPADLFISADEARMDALTTKNLIAAETRRSLLGNTLVVVTMPDNTTIHAPTDLTNTAVKHLALGDVKIVPAGTYAKMYLEKLGVWPAVESKIVPCENVRAVLAAVESGNVDAGIVYKTDAAISKKVKVAFAVPVADAPRITYPAALVKGSPQPAAAQKFLAFLAAETAAKVFREFGFMVLDASGGK
;
A
#
# COMPACT_ATOMS: atom_id res chain seq x y z
N MET A 1 56.04 20.28 25.48
CA MET A 1 55.00 20.94 24.67
C MET A 1 54.62 20.19 23.39
N LYS A 2 55.57 19.62 22.62
CA LYS A 2 55.21 18.87 21.38
C LYS A 2 54.35 17.61 21.61
N ARG A 3 54.62 16.82 22.66
CA ARG A 3 53.85 15.59 22.99
C ARG A 3 52.40 15.86 23.45
N LEU A 4 52.13 17.00 24.08
CA LEU A 4 50.81 17.39 24.53
C LEU A 4 49.91 17.82 23.35
N LYS A 5 50.49 18.46 22.32
CA LYS A 5 49.77 18.84 21.09
C LYS A 5 49.38 17.63 20.24
N THR A 6 50.21 16.58 20.21
CA THR A 6 49.93 15.33 19.48
C THR A 6 48.78 14.53 20.13
N LEU A 7 48.73 14.51 21.48
CA LEU A 7 47.65 13.86 22.22
C LEU A 7 46.28 14.58 22.05
N LEU A 8 46.30 15.92 21.99
CA LEU A 8 45.06 16.69 21.72
C LEU A 8 44.53 16.48 20.30
N ALA A 9 45.42 16.41 19.30
CA ALA A 9 45.02 16.15 17.92
C ALA A 9 44.42 14.74 17.71
N SER A 10 44.96 13.72 18.40
CA SER A 10 44.41 12.35 18.37
C SER A 10 43.06 12.25 19.07
N ALA A 11 42.82 13.00 20.15
CA ALA A 11 41.50 13.02 20.83
C ALA A 11 40.41 13.70 20.00
N ILE A 12 40.73 14.71 19.19
CA ILE A 12 39.77 15.39 18.31
C ILE A 12 39.36 14.51 17.13
N VAL A 13 40.26 13.69 16.59
CA VAL A 13 39.93 12.74 15.51
C VAL A 13 39.02 11.62 15.99
N LEU A 14 39.11 11.21 17.25
CA LEU A 14 38.22 10.18 17.85
C LEU A 14 36.81 10.71 18.17
N LEU A 15 36.61 12.00 18.33
CA LEU A 15 35.30 12.60 18.59
C LEU A 15 34.46 12.82 17.32
N PHE A 16 35.06 12.74 16.13
CA PHE A 16 34.35 12.87 14.84
C PHE A 16 33.91 11.53 14.20
N ALA A 17 34.18 10.41 14.85
CA ALA A 17 33.45 9.18 14.56
C ALA A 17 32.03 9.30 15.15
N ALA A 18 31.28 10.31 14.70
CA ALA A 18 29.85 10.36 14.90
C ALA A 18 29.30 9.02 14.35
N GLN A 19 28.96 8.13 15.26
CA GLN A 19 28.32 6.86 14.92
C GLN A 19 27.13 7.24 14.04
N LEU A 20 27.21 6.97 12.75
CA LEU A 20 26.04 6.86 11.87
C LEU A 20 25.17 5.73 12.44
N ARG A 21 24.42 6.04 13.50
CA ARG A 21 23.40 5.12 13.98
C ARG A 21 22.39 5.03 12.86
N ALA A 22 22.21 3.82 12.33
CA ALA A 22 21.10 3.52 11.45
C ALA A 22 19.82 4.07 12.08
N VAL A 23 19.16 5.01 11.41
CA VAL A 23 17.89 5.56 11.85
C VAL A 23 16.80 4.58 11.45
N GLN A 24 15.89 4.26 12.38
CA GLN A 24 14.74 3.45 12.06
C GLN A 24 13.57 4.34 11.64
N VAL A 25 13.06 4.11 10.43
CA VAL A 25 11.87 4.77 9.89
C VAL A 25 10.71 3.79 9.87
N THR A 26 9.64 4.13 10.56
CA THR A 26 8.42 3.32 10.64
C THR A 26 7.41 3.75 9.57
N VAL A 27 7.10 2.86 8.65
CA VAL A 27 6.21 3.12 7.52
C VAL A 27 4.92 2.33 7.68
N PHE A 28 3.80 3.03 7.75
CA PHE A 28 2.47 2.45 7.70
C PHE A 28 2.01 2.42 6.26
N ALA A 29 1.83 1.24 5.67
CA ALA A 29 1.58 1.10 4.24
C ALA A 29 0.45 0.12 3.94
N ALA A 30 -0.34 0.41 2.91
CA ALA A 30 -1.38 -0.49 2.41
C ALA A 30 -0.82 -1.88 2.10
N ALA A 31 -1.54 -2.93 2.50
CA ALA A 31 -1.12 -4.33 2.39
C ALA A 31 -0.75 -4.75 0.95
N SER A 32 -1.37 -4.16 -0.07
CA SER A 32 -1.06 -4.41 -1.48
C SER A 32 0.36 -4.02 -1.89
N LEU A 33 1.03 -3.15 -1.11
CA LEU A 33 2.40 -2.68 -1.36
C LEU A 33 3.49 -3.57 -0.74
N THR A 34 3.11 -4.63 -0.02
CA THR A 34 4.03 -5.40 0.83
C THR A 34 5.29 -5.85 0.08
N ASP A 35 5.15 -6.47 -1.08
CA ASP A 35 6.28 -7.09 -1.77
C ASP A 35 7.16 -6.03 -2.45
N SER A 36 6.54 -5.06 -3.14
CA SER A 36 7.27 -3.97 -3.79
C SER A 36 8.03 -3.10 -2.78
N LEU A 37 7.40 -2.72 -1.67
CA LEU A 37 8.06 -1.90 -0.65
C LEU A 37 9.17 -2.64 0.09
N LYS A 38 9.03 -3.94 0.34
CA LYS A 38 10.13 -4.74 0.92
C LYS A 38 11.36 -4.77 0.01
N GLN A 39 11.17 -4.94 -1.30
CA GLN A 39 12.28 -4.89 -2.26
C GLN A 39 12.90 -3.50 -2.31
N ILE A 40 12.09 -2.45 -2.43
CA ILE A 40 12.57 -1.06 -2.46
C ILE A 40 13.33 -0.70 -1.16
N ALA A 41 12.81 -1.11 -0.01
CA ALA A 41 13.46 -0.86 1.27
C ALA A 41 14.82 -1.55 1.37
N ALA A 42 14.94 -2.80 0.89
CA ALA A 42 16.21 -3.51 0.88
C ALA A 42 17.29 -2.79 0.05
N ASP A 43 16.89 -2.17 -1.06
CA ASP A 43 17.81 -1.39 -1.89
C ASP A 43 18.13 -0.01 -1.25
N TYR A 44 17.14 0.65 -0.66
CA TYR A 44 17.34 1.90 0.08
C TYR A 44 18.26 1.72 1.29
N GLU A 45 18.05 0.68 2.10
CA GLU A 45 18.84 0.38 3.29
C GLU A 45 20.33 0.19 2.97
N LYS A 46 20.64 -0.46 1.83
CA LYS A 46 22.04 -0.61 1.36
C LYS A 46 22.68 0.73 0.99
N LEU A 47 21.89 1.66 0.46
CA LEU A 47 22.39 2.97 0.00
C LEU A 47 22.48 4.00 1.14
N ALA A 48 21.46 4.05 1.99
CA ALA A 48 21.31 5.10 3.00
C ALA A 48 21.82 4.71 4.39
N GLY A 49 21.92 3.41 4.69
CA GLY A 49 22.27 2.90 6.00
C GLY A 49 21.15 3.02 7.05
N ASP A 50 19.98 3.60 6.67
CA ASP A 50 18.80 3.66 7.52
C ASP A 50 18.07 2.30 7.51
N LYS A 51 17.23 2.04 8.53
CA LYS A 51 16.40 0.84 8.62
C LYS A 51 14.93 1.19 8.41
N ILE A 52 14.26 0.49 7.49
CA ILE A 52 12.83 0.66 7.23
C ILE A 52 12.04 -0.46 7.89
N VAL A 53 11.10 -0.08 8.76
CA VAL A 53 10.19 -1.02 9.43
C VAL A 53 8.77 -0.75 8.96
N PHE A 54 8.10 -1.80 8.50
CA PHE A 54 6.74 -1.68 7.97
C PHE A 54 5.68 -2.18 8.93
N ASN A 55 4.57 -1.46 8.98
CA ASN A 55 3.27 -1.94 9.44
C ASN A 55 2.36 -2.00 8.21
N PHE A 56 2.12 -3.22 7.70
CA PHE A 56 1.23 -3.43 6.56
C PHE A 56 -0.18 -3.77 7.00
N GLY A 57 -1.18 -3.14 6.40
CA GLY A 57 -2.58 -3.38 6.74
C GLY A 57 -3.56 -2.67 5.80
N ALA A 58 -4.84 -2.72 6.14
CA ALA A 58 -5.83 -1.90 5.46
C ALA A 58 -5.59 -0.42 5.75
N SER A 59 -5.67 0.44 4.73
CA SER A 59 -5.41 1.87 4.90
C SER A 59 -6.30 2.52 5.96
N GLY A 60 -7.56 2.09 6.09
CA GLY A 60 -8.46 2.59 7.12
C GLY A 60 -8.08 2.15 8.55
N THR A 61 -7.53 0.95 8.72
CA THR A 61 -7.01 0.49 10.01
C THR A 61 -5.75 1.28 10.39
N LEU A 62 -4.82 1.43 9.44
CA LEU A 62 -3.59 2.18 9.66
C LEU A 62 -3.87 3.66 9.96
N ALA A 63 -4.81 4.28 9.25
CA ALA A 63 -5.23 5.66 9.54
C ALA A 63 -5.77 5.80 10.96
N ARG A 64 -6.62 4.89 11.41
CA ARG A 64 -7.11 4.89 12.81
C ARG A 64 -6.01 4.70 13.84
N GLN A 65 -4.99 3.88 13.54
CA GLN A 65 -3.83 3.72 14.41
C GLN A 65 -3.03 5.04 14.52
N ILE A 66 -2.84 5.76 13.41
CA ILE A 66 -2.20 7.08 13.41
C ILE A 66 -3.05 8.09 14.20
N GLU A 67 -4.37 8.09 14.03
CA GLU A 67 -5.29 8.92 14.81
C GLU A 67 -5.21 8.63 16.32
N ALA A 68 -4.96 7.39 16.68
CA ALA A 68 -4.77 6.96 18.07
C ALA A 68 -3.33 7.21 18.59
N GLY A 69 -2.46 7.86 17.82
CA GLY A 69 -1.10 8.22 18.23
C GLY A 69 -0.04 7.13 17.99
N ALA A 70 -0.31 6.14 17.14
CA ALA A 70 0.70 5.16 16.79
C ALA A 70 1.93 5.83 16.12
N PRO A 71 3.17 5.42 16.49
CA PRO A 71 4.40 6.07 16.04
C PRO A 71 4.73 5.70 14.60
N ALA A 72 4.08 6.36 13.64
CA ALA A 72 4.38 6.25 12.22
C ALA A 72 5.18 7.47 11.76
N ASP A 73 6.18 7.26 10.91
CA ASP A 73 6.95 8.34 10.28
C ASP A 73 6.39 8.67 8.90
N LEU A 74 5.92 7.66 8.17
CA LEU A 74 5.37 7.77 6.82
C LEU A 74 4.08 6.94 6.73
N PHE A 75 3.07 7.50 6.06
CA PHE A 75 1.84 6.81 5.73
C PHE A 75 1.67 6.69 4.21
N ILE A 76 1.37 5.49 3.73
CA ILE A 76 1.08 5.21 2.31
C ILE A 76 -0.26 4.50 2.22
N SER A 77 -1.27 5.25 1.78
CA SER A 77 -2.64 4.75 1.63
C SER A 77 -2.87 4.16 0.23
N ALA A 78 -3.86 3.29 0.09
CA ALA A 78 -4.37 2.82 -1.20
C ALA A 78 -5.63 3.62 -1.64
N ASP A 79 -5.91 4.73 -1.01
CA ASP A 79 -6.92 5.71 -1.45
C ASP A 79 -6.63 7.11 -0.91
N GLU A 80 -7.23 8.11 -1.56
CA GLU A 80 -7.13 9.50 -1.15
C GLU A 80 -7.97 9.78 0.12
N ALA A 81 -9.11 9.12 0.29
CA ALA A 81 -10.05 9.43 1.36
C ALA A 81 -9.45 9.25 2.78
N ARG A 82 -8.63 8.21 2.99
CA ARG A 82 -7.95 7.99 4.28
C ARG A 82 -6.83 9.00 4.51
N MET A 83 -6.13 9.38 3.43
CA MET A 83 -5.13 10.44 3.50
C MET A 83 -5.77 11.80 3.78
N ASP A 84 -6.91 12.12 3.14
CA ASP A 84 -7.68 13.35 3.36
C ASP A 84 -8.19 13.44 4.81
N ALA A 85 -8.70 12.32 5.35
CA ALA A 85 -9.17 12.28 6.73
C ALA A 85 -8.06 12.63 7.74
N LEU A 86 -6.85 12.09 7.55
CA LEU A 86 -5.69 12.42 8.39
C LEU A 86 -5.20 13.86 8.17
N THR A 87 -5.24 14.34 6.92
CA THR A 87 -4.87 15.73 6.58
C THR A 87 -5.82 16.71 7.27
N THR A 88 -7.13 16.46 7.20
CA THR A 88 -8.16 17.30 7.86
C THR A 88 -7.97 17.35 9.39
N LYS A 89 -7.53 16.26 9.99
CA LYS A 89 -7.19 16.17 11.42
C LYS A 89 -5.80 16.74 11.76
N ASN A 90 -5.11 17.33 10.78
CA ASN A 90 -3.77 17.89 10.92
C ASN A 90 -2.70 16.89 11.39
N LEU A 91 -2.86 15.60 11.05
CA LEU A 91 -1.95 14.51 11.40
C LEU A 91 -0.91 14.21 10.29
N ILE A 92 -1.08 14.79 9.10
CA ILE A 92 -0.20 14.65 7.94
C ILE A 92 0.48 15.98 7.63
N ALA A 93 1.76 15.94 7.28
CA ALA A 93 2.49 17.05 6.70
C ALA A 93 2.05 17.22 5.24
N ALA A 94 1.01 18.02 5.00
CA ALA A 94 0.31 18.10 3.72
C ALA A 94 1.22 18.50 2.55
N GLU A 95 2.25 19.32 2.82
CA GLU A 95 3.27 19.74 1.86
C GLU A 95 4.14 18.60 1.33
N THR A 96 4.17 17.48 2.02
CA THR A 96 4.93 16.28 1.63
C THR A 96 4.11 15.29 0.82
N ARG A 97 2.76 15.47 0.77
CA ARG A 97 1.85 14.54 0.12
C ARG A 97 2.12 14.41 -1.37
N ARG A 98 2.18 13.18 -1.85
CA ARG A 98 2.36 12.82 -3.26
C ARG A 98 1.54 11.58 -3.58
N SER A 99 0.81 11.58 -4.70
CA SER A 99 0.19 10.37 -5.23
C SER A 99 1.22 9.65 -6.11
N LEU A 100 1.78 8.55 -5.62
CA LEU A 100 2.89 7.86 -6.26
C LEU A 100 2.45 6.88 -7.33
N LEU A 101 1.34 6.16 -7.09
CA LEU A 101 0.96 5.00 -7.87
C LEU A 101 -0.53 4.99 -8.18
N GLY A 102 -0.88 4.28 -9.25
CA GLY A 102 -2.23 3.86 -9.58
C GLY A 102 -2.35 2.33 -9.65
N ASN A 103 -3.58 1.83 -9.68
CA ASN A 103 -3.88 0.41 -9.80
C ASN A 103 -5.23 0.19 -10.51
N THR A 104 -5.58 -1.08 -10.75
CA THR A 104 -6.89 -1.49 -11.27
C THR A 104 -7.42 -2.66 -10.46
N LEU A 105 -8.74 -2.87 -10.48
CA LEU A 105 -9.38 -4.03 -9.86
C LEU A 105 -9.49 -5.19 -10.85
N VAL A 106 -9.40 -6.39 -10.31
CA VAL A 106 -9.68 -7.64 -11.02
C VAL A 106 -10.51 -8.56 -10.12
N VAL A 107 -11.32 -9.41 -10.74
CA VAL A 107 -11.97 -10.53 -10.07
C VAL A 107 -11.11 -11.76 -10.26
N VAL A 108 -10.78 -12.42 -9.17
CA VAL A 108 -9.98 -13.65 -9.14
C VAL A 108 -10.80 -14.84 -8.66
N THR A 109 -10.48 -16.00 -9.20
CA THR A 109 -11.07 -17.30 -8.85
C THR A 109 -10.00 -18.37 -8.79
N MET A 110 -10.34 -19.56 -8.29
CA MET A 110 -9.51 -20.73 -8.50
C MET A 110 -9.38 -21.04 -10.00
N PRO A 111 -8.27 -21.67 -10.44
CA PRO A 111 -8.01 -21.92 -11.88
C PRO A 111 -9.05 -22.77 -12.58
N ASP A 112 -9.68 -23.68 -11.87
CA ASP A 112 -10.71 -24.62 -12.37
C ASP A 112 -12.11 -23.99 -12.47
N ASN A 113 -12.34 -22.81 -11.91
CA ASN A 113 -13.62 -22.10 -12.06
C ASN A 113 -13.86 -21.74 -13.54
N THR A 114 -15.00 -22.18 -14.08
CA THR A 114 -15.41 -21.95 -15.48
C THR A 114 -16.71 -21.17 -15.60
N THR A 115 -17.20 -20.58 -14.49
CA THR A 115 -18.53 -19.99 -14.43
C THR A 115 -18.55 -18.47 -14.29
N ILE A 116 -17.42 -17.86 -13.92
CA ILE A 116 -17.32 -16.43 -13.68
C ILE A 116 -16.43 -15.81 -14.76
N HIS A 117 -17.01 -14.99 -15.65
CA HIS A 117 -16.35 -14.30 -16.76
C HIS A 117 -16.75 -12.83 -16.87
N ALA A 118 -17.84 -12.43 -16.19
CA ALA A 118 -18.38 -11.07 -16.22
C ALA A 118 -18.96 -10.68 -14.85
N PRO A 119 -19.16 -9.39 -14.58
CA PRO A 119 -19.74 -8.93 -13.30
C PRO A 119 -21.11 -9.53 -12.98
N THR A 120 -21.94 -9.75 -14.00
CA THR A 120 -23.27 -10.35 -13.87
C THR A 120 -23.22 -11.79 -13.38
N ASP A 121 -22.13 -12.52 -13.67
CA ASP A 121 -21.99 -13.92 -13.23
C ASP A 121 -21.87 -14.04 -11.71
N LEU A 122 -21.41 -12.98 -11.04
CA LEU A 122 -21.35 -12.90 -9.57
C LEU A 122 -22.75 -13.01 -8.94
N THR A 123 -23.82 -12.68 -9.68
CA THR A 123 -25.21 -12.80 -9.21
C THR A 123 -25.73 -14.23 -9.25
N ASN A 124 -25.09 -15.12 -10.02
CA ASN A 124 -25.50 -16.51 -10.16
C ASN A 124 -25.64 -17.19 -8.78
N THR A 125 -26.66 -18.03 -8.64
CA THR A 125 -26.93 -18.79 -7.41
C THR A 125 -25.83 -19.80 -7.08
N ALA A 126 -25.00 -20.19 -8.03
CA ALA A 126 -23.81 -21.03 -7.82
C ALA A 126 -22.70 -20.31 -7.07
N VAL A 127 -22.61 -18.98 -7.21
CA VAL A 127 -21.68 -18.16 -6.43
C VAL A 127 -22.28 -17.91 -5.06
N LYS A 128 -21.71 -18.51 -4.02
CA LYS A 128 -22.18 -18.43 -2.63
C LYS A 128 -21.38 -17.40 -1.81
N HIS A 129 -20.07 -17.35 -2.03
CA HIS A 129 -19.15 -16.54 -1.23
C HIS A 129 -18.26 -15.69 -2.15
N LEU A 130 -18.37 -14.37 -2.00
CA LEU A 130 -17.55 -13.39 -2.70
C LEU A 130 -16.70 -12.64 -1.67
N ALA A 131 -15.39 -12.91 -1.65
CA ALA A 131 -14.48 -12.23 -0.73
C ALA A 131 -14.21 -10.79 -1.18
N LEU A 132 -14.43 -9.84 -0.30
CA LEU A 132 -14.06 -8.44 -0.44
C LEU A 132 -13.32 -7.96 0.80
N GLY A 133 -12.41 -7.01 0.65
CA GLY A 133 -11.99 -6.23 1.81
C GLY A 133 -13.20 -5.54 2.45
N ASP A 134 -13.23 -5.44 3.79
CA ASP A 134 -14.32 -4.72 4.47
C ASP A 134 -14.53 -3.35 3.81
N VAL A 135 -15.71 -3.13 3.26
CA VAL A 135 -16.02 -1.96 2.43
C VAL A 135 -15.94 -0.62 3.16
N LYS A 136 -15.92 -0.64 4.50
CA LYS A 136 -15.79 0.56 5.35
C LYS A 136 -14.32 0.91 5.65
N ILE A 137 -13.42 -0.07 5.57
CA ILE A 137 -12.06 0.02 6.11
C ILE A 137 -10.99 -0.19 5.04
N VAL A 138 -11.24 -1.12 4.11
CA VAL A 138 -10.28 -1.56 3.09
C VAL A 138 -10.56 -0.85 1.78
N PRO A 139 -9.63 -0.04 1.24
CA PRO A 139 -9.83 0.68 -0.03
C PRO A 139 -10.28 -0.21 -1.18
N ALA A 140 -9.64 -1.37 -1.39
CA ALA A 140 -10.04 -2.32 -2.42
C ALA A 140 -11.51 -2.74 -2.30
N GLY A 141 -12.01 -2.96 -1.09
CA GLY A 141 -13.42 -3.28 -0.83
C GLY A 141 -14.34 -2.09 -1.10
N THR A 142 -13.93 -0.89 -0.69
CA THR A 142 -14.66 0.35 -1.00
C THR A 142 -14.81 0.52 -2.52
N TYR A 143 -13.71 0.38 -3.27
CA TYR A 143 -13.70 0.49 -4.72
C TYR A 143 -14.50 -0.63 -5.41
N ALA A 144 -14.40 -1.87 -4.91
CA ALA A 144 -15.19 -2.98 -5.41
C ALA A 144 -16.70 -2.74 -5.25
N LYS A 145 -17.12 -2.24 -4.08
CA LYS A 145 -18.51 -1.86 -3.83
C LYS A 145 -18.97 -0.78 -4.81
N MET A 146 -18.22 0.31 -4.95
CA MET A 146 -18.54 1.41 -5.89
C MET A 146 -18.72 0.90 -7.32
N TYR A 147 -17.85 -0.01 -7.77
CA TYR A 147 -17.95 -0.62 -9.08
C TYR A 147 -19.21 -1.46 -9.24
N LEU A 148 -19.50 -2.35 -8.27
CA LEU A 148 -20.68 -3.21 -8.31
C LEU A 148 -21.99 -2.42 -8.17
N GLU A 149 -22.01 -1.32 -7.40
CA GLU A 149 -23.14 -0.38 -7.31
C GLU A 149 -23.38 0.32 -8.65
N LYS A 150 -22.31 0.84 -9.30
CA LYS A 150 -22.41 1.48 -10.62
C LYS A 150 -23.06 0.57 -11.67
N LEU A 151 -22.79 -0.74 -11.58
CA LEU A 151 -23.37 -1.74 -12.49
C LEU A 151 -24.76 -2.26 -12.04
N GLY A 152 -25.28 -1.82 -10.89
CA GLY A 152 -26.53 -2.36 -10.33
C GLY A 152 -26.42 -3.80 -9.82
N VAL A 153 -25.21 -4.35 -9.69
CA VAL A 153 -24.95 -5.74 -9.27
C VAL A 153 -24.92 -5.87 -7.75
N TRP A 154 -24.58 -4.81 -7.02
CA TRP A 154 -24.38 -4.85 -5.58
C TRP A 154 -25.53 -5.46 -4.77
N PRO A 155 -26.82 -5.10 -4.98
CA PRO A 155 -27.92 -5.65 -4.17
C PRO A 155 -28.05 -7.17 -4.27
N ALA A 156 -27.68 -7.76 -5.43
CA ALA A 156 -27.76 -9.20 -5.65
C ALA A 156 -26.58 -9.98 -5.04
N VAL A 157 -25.45 -9.31 -4.76
CA VAL A 157 -24.25 -9.95 -4.22
C VAL A 157 -23.97 -9.59 -2.76
N GLU A 158 -24.62 -8.58 -2.20
CA GLU A 158 -24.34 -8.08 -0.84
C GLU A 158 -24.43 -9.17 0.22
N SER A 159 -25.44 -10.06 0.11
CA SER A 159 -25.61 -11.18 1.05
C SER A 159 -24.56 -12.30 0.90
N LYS A 160 -23.79 -12.30 -0.19
CA LYS A 160 -22.72 -13.26 -0.47
C LYS A 160 -21.35 -12.77 -0.02
N ILE A 161 -21.25 -11.51 0.44
CA ILE A 161 -19.96 -10.90 0.78
C ILE A 161 -19.36 -11.55 2.01
N VAL A 162 -18.13 -12.00 1.88
CA VAL A 162 -17.24 -12.42 2.96
C VAL A 162 -16.24 -11.30 3.19
N PRO A 163 -16.41 -10.50 4.25
CA PRO A 163 -15.51 -9.36 4.50
C PRO A 163 -14.16 -9.85 5.01
N CYS A 164 -13.08 -9.31 4.43
CA CYS A 164 -11.70 -9.59 4.81
C CYS A 164 -11.03 -8.35 5.39
N GLU A 165 -10.08 -8.55 6.29
CA GLU A 165 -9.37 -7.48 7.01
C GLU A 165 -8.51 -6.58 6.10
N ASN A 166 -8.04 -7.09 4.97
CA ASN A 166 -7.28 -6.37 3.95
C ASN A 166 -7.32 -7.13 2.61
N VAL A 167 -6.78 -6.53 1.53
CA VAL A 167 -6.84 -7.12 0.18
C VAL A 167 -6.01 -8.41 0.05
N ARG A 168 -4.95 -8.58 0.84
CA ARG A 168 -4.15 -9.83 0.83
C ARG A 168 -4.89 -10.97 1.50
N ALA A 169 -5.72 -10.69 2.50
CA ALA A 169 -6.62 -11.67 3.08
C ALA A 169 -7.71 -12.11 2.09
N VAL A 170 -8.20 -11.19 1.22
CA VAL A 170 -9.10 -11.56 0.10
C VAL A 170 -8.41 -12.55 -0.83
N LEU A 171 -7.18 -12.26 -1.27
CA LEU A 171 -6.42 -13.16 -2.15
C LEU A 171 -6.24 -14.53 -1.49
N ALA A 172 -5.82 -14.57 -0.23
CA ALA A 172 -5.62 -15.81 0.52
C ALA A 172 -6.91 -16.64 0.68
N ALA A 173 -8.07 -15.97 0.86
CA ALA A 173 -9.37 -16.66 0.91
C ALA A 173 -9.71 -17.37 -0.40
N VAL A 174 -9.40 -16.75 -1.55
CA VAL A 174 -9.57 -17.40 -2.86
C VAL A 174 -8.57 -18.52 -3.06
N GLU A 175 -7.27 -18.29 -2.73
CA GLU A 175 -6.22 -19.30 -2.86
C GLU A 175 -6.47 -20.58 -2.05
N SER A 176 -7.20 -20.47 -0.94
CA SER A 176 -7.57 -21.60 -0.08
C SER A 176 -8.83 -22.33 -0.54
N GLY A 177 -9.54 -21.82 -1.57
CA GLY A 177 -10.80 -22.38 -2.04
C GLY A 177 -11.99 -22.19 -1.09
N ASN A 178 -11.86 -21.32 -0.08
CA ASN A 178 -12.94 -21.07 0.89
C ASN A 178 -14.03 -20.15 0.36
N VAL A 179 -13.80 -19.50 -0.78
CA VAL A 179 -14.73 -18.60 -1.46
C VAL A 179 -14.70 -18.85 -2.97
N ASP A 180 -15.79 -18.53 -3.66
CA ASP A 180 -15.94 -18.79 -5.09
C ASP A 180 -15.17 -17.76 -5.93
N ALA A 181 -15.07 -16.52 -5.44
CA ALA A 181 -14.34 -15.42 -6.08
C ALA A 181 -13.90 -14.38 -5.06
N GLY A 182 -12.99 -13.52 -5.49
CA GLY A 182 -12.58 -12.33 -4.72
C GLY A 182 -12.29 -11.15 -5.64
N ILE A 183 -12.44 -9.93 -5.12
CA ILE A 183 -12.05 -8.72 -5.85
C ILE A 183 -10.81 -8.15 -5.17
N VAL A 184 -9.74 -8.07 -5.95
CA VAL A 184 -8.41 -7.61 -5.53
C VAL A 184 -7.84 -6.62 -6.52
N TYR A 185 -6.71 -6.03 -6.23
CA TYR A 185 -5.97 -5.26 -7.23
C TYR A 185 -5.28 -6.21 -8.23
N LYS A 186 -5.08 -5.72 -9.46
CA LYS A 186 -4.33 -6.46 -10.48
C LYS A 186 -2.94 -6.87 -10.00
N THR A 187 -2.28 -6.01 -9.23
CA THR A 187 -0.98 -6.28 -8.62
C THR A 187 -1.01 -7.41 -7.60
N ASP A 188 -2.10 -7.56 -6.82
CA ASP A 188 -2.25 -8.68 -5.89
C ASP A 188 -2.47 -10.00 -6.64
N ALA A 189 -3.26 -9.98 -7.70
CA ALA A 189 -3.46 -11.18 -8.54
C ALA A 189 -2.15 -11.64 -9.20
N ALA A 190 -1.30 -10.69 -9.62
CA ALA A 190 -0.06 -10.98 -10.33
C ALA A 190 1.00 -11.74 -9.50
N ILE A 191 0.97 -11.61 -8.17
CA ILE A 191 1.91 -12.31 -7.29
C ILE A 191 1.49 -13.76 -6.99
N SER A 192 0.23 -14.12 -7.24
CA SER A 192 -0.30 -15.45 -6.97
C SER A 192 -0.15 -16.37 -8.17
N LYS A 193 0.26 -17.63 -7.90
CA LYS A 193 0.25 -18.72 -8.89
C LYS A 193 -0.94 -19.66 -8.69
N LYS A 194 -1.81 -19.39 -7.69
CA LYS A 194 -2.90 -20.27 -7.29
C LYS A 194 -4.26 -19.79 -7.76
N VAL A 195 -4.35 -18.54 -8.22
CA VAL A 195 -5.60 -17.98 -8.73
C VAL A 195 -5.44 -17.60 -10.20
N LYS A 196 -6.57 -17.47 -10.89
CA LYS A 196 -6.63 -16.81 -12.20
C LYS A 196 -7.47 -15.55 -12.12
N VAL A 197 -7.19 -14.61 -12.99
CA VAL A 197 -8.06 -13.46 -13.24
C VAL A 197 -9.23 -13.94 -14.09
N ALA A 198 -10.43 -13.93 -13.50
CA ALA A 198 -11.67 -14.28 -14.20
C ALA A 198 -12.04 -13.14 -15.18
N PHE A 199 -12.00 -11.90 -14.70
CA PHE A 199 -12.10 -10.71 -15.55
C PHE A 199 -11.44 -9.50 -14.88
N ALA A 200 -11.04 -8.53 -15.69
CA ALA A 200 -10.53 -7.23 -15.23
C ALA A 200 -11.65 -6.18 -15.27
N VAL A 201 -11.66 -5.27 -14.29
CA VAL A 201 -12.57 -4.12 -14.30
C VAL A 201 -12.11 -3.16 -15.39
N PRO A 202 -12.96 -2.82 -16.38
CA PRO A 202 -12.60 -1.88 -17.43
C PRO A 202 -12.26 -0.50 -16.83
N VAL A 203 -11.22 0.16 -17.35
CA VAL A 203 -10.76 1.46 -16.84
C VAL A 203 -11.88 2.51 -16.85
N ALA A 204 -12.75 2.50 -17.87
CA ALA A 204 -13.90 3.42 -17.98
C ALA A 204 -14.93 3.22 -16.86
N ASP A 205 -15.00 2.03 -16.27
CA ASP A 205 -15.95 1.67 -15.22
C ASP A 205 -15.32 1.66 -13.84
N ALA A 206 -14.00 1.57 -13.77
CA ALA A 206 -13.25 1.53 -12.53
C ALA A 206 -13.28 2.90 -11.82
N PRO A 207 -13.41 2.92 -10.49
CA PRO A 207 -13.03 4.11 -9.73
C PRO A 207 -11.54 4.39 -9.90
N ARG A 208 -11.17 5.67 -9.84
CA ARG A 208 -9.75 6.06 -9.88
C ARG A 208 -9.06 5.60 -8.61
N ILE A 209 -8.09 4.71 -8.75
CA ILE A 209 -7.31 4.15 -7.64
C ILE A 209 -5.94 4.82 -7.63
N THR A 210 -5.60 5.47 -6.52
CA THR A 210 -4.30 6.12 -6.31
C THR A 210 -3.73 5.74 -4.95
N TYR A 211 -2.40 5.85 -4.85
CA TYR A 211 -1.66 5.59 -3.62
C TYR A 211 -0.94 6.86 -3.17
N PRO A 212 -1.61 7.70 -2.37
CA PRO A 212 -0.97 8.85 -1.76
C PRO A 212 -0.02 8.41 -0.63
N ALA A 213 1.13 9.08 -0.56
CA ALA A 213 2.13 8.94 0.48
C ALA A 213 2.43 10.31 1.10
N ALA A 214 2.62 10.37 2.41
CA ALA A 214 2.98 11.60 3.11
C ALA A 214 3.62 11.31 4.48
N LEU A 215 4.41 12.26 4.98
CA LEU A 215 4.93 12.19 6.34
C LEU A 215 3.81 12.39 7.36
N VAL A 216 3.91 11.63 8.45
CA VAL A 216 3.04 11.82 9.63
C VAL A 216 3.61 12.96 10.47
N LYS A 217 2.77 13.92 10.88
CA LYS A 217 3.17 14.99 11.80
C LYS A 217 3.54 14.41 13.16
N GLY A 218 4.58 14.97 13.76
CA GLY A 218 5.11 14.45 15.03
C GLY A 218 6.00 13.21 14.86
N SER A 219 6.33 12.82 13.62
CA SER A 219 7.34 11.79 13.35
C SER A 219 8.59 12.03 14.18
N PRO A 220 9.13 11.03 14.89
CA PRO A 220 10.41 11.15 15.58
C PRO A 220 11.60 11.21 14.62
N GLN A 221 11.41 10.82 13.34
CA GLN A 221 12.47 10.74 12.33
C GLN A 221 12.12 11.48 11.01
N PRO A 222 11.68 12.76 11.05
CA PRO A 222 11.13 13.43 9.88
C PRO A 222 12.12 13.56 8.72
N ALA A 223 13.40 13.80 9.01
CA ALA A 223 14.44 13.95 7.97
C ALA A 223 14.73 12.60 7.25
N ALA A 224 14.79 11.49 7.99
CA ALA A 224 14.99 10.16 7.40
C ALA A 224 13.73 9.71 6.63
N ALA A 225 12.53 9.94 7.17
CA ALA A 225 11.27 9.67 6.48
C ALA A 225 11.15 10.47 5.17
N GLN A 226 11.57 11.74 5.16
CA GLN A 226 11.60 12.57 3.96
C GLN A 226 12.54 12.01 2.90
N LYS A 227 13.73 11.51 3.30
CA LYS A 227 14.67 10.86 2.37
C LYS A 227 14.08 9.61 1.77
N PHE A 228 13.42 8.77 2.58
CA PHE A 228 12.77 7.56 2.07
C PHE A 228 11.59 7.89 1.15
N LEU A 229 10.76 8.88 1.49
CA LEU A 229 9.68 9.35 0.61
C LEU A 229 10.23 9.87 -0.74
N ALA A 230 11.33 10.61 -0.72
CA ALA A 230 12.00 11.05 -1.94
C ALA A 230 12.53 9.88 -2.77
N PHE A 231 13.08 8.84 -2.12
CA PHE A 231 13.53 7.62 -2.80
C PHE A 231 12.36 6.86 -3.44
N LEU A 232 11.20 6.77 -2.76
CA LEU A 232 9.98 6.15 -3.31
C LEU A 232 9.48 6.86 -4.59
N ALA A 233 9.75 8.16 -4.73
CA ALA A 233 9.40 8.95 -5.91
C ALA A 233 10.50 8.95 -7.00
N ALA A 234 11.65 8.31 -6.76
CA ALA A 234 12.75 8.25 -7.71
C ALA A 234 12.55 7.12 -8.74
N GLU A 235 13.21 7.23 -9.90
CA GLU A 235 13.10 6.24 -10.99
C GLU A 235 13.52 4.82 -10.56
N THR A 236 14.47 4.69 -9.62
CA THR A 236 14.87 3.40 -9.06
C THR A 236 13.69 2.66 -8.42
N ALA A 237 12.92 3.34 -7.57
CA ALA A 237 11.72 2.76 -6.98
C ALA A 237 10.59 2.60 -8.00
N ALA A 238 10.43 3.56 -8.93
CA ALA A 238 9.45 3.50 -10.00
C ALA A 238 9.61 2.25 -10.86
N LYS A 239 10.86 1.86 -11.17
CA LYS A 239 11.15 0.61 -11.89
C LYS A 239 10.63 -0.61 -11.14
N VAL A 240 10.91 -0.72 -9.84
CA VAL A 240 10.40 -1.83 -9.01
C VAL A 240 8.88 -1.83 -8.98
N PHE A 241 8.23 -0.68 -8.78
CA PHE A 241 6.76 -0.61 -8.80
C PHE A 241 6.16 -1.09 -10.12
N ARG A 242 6.76 -0.73 -11.27
CA ARG A 242 6.31 -1.22 -12.59
C ARG A 242 6.50 -2.74 -12.74
N GLU A 243 7.59 -3.31 -12.22
CA GLU A 243 7.85 -4.76 -12.20
C GLU A 243 6.77 -5.51 -11.41
N PHE A 244 6.23 -4.92 -10.33
CA PHE A 244 5.08 -5.43 -9.59
C PHE A 244 3.72 -5.08 -10.20
N GLY A 245 3.69 -4.42 -11.37
CA GLY A 245 2.47 -4.13 -12.13
C GLY A 245 1.72 -2.87 -11.70
N PHE A 246 2.29 -2.02 -10.85
CA PHE A 246 1.72 -0.72 -10.52
C PHE A 246 1.86 0.27 -11.67
N MET A 247 0.88 1.15 -11.80
CA MET A 247 1.01 2.34 -12.65
C MET A 247 1.74 3.41 -11.84
N VAL A 248 2.93 3.82 -12.29
CA VAL A 248 3.66 4.93 -11.67
C VAL A 248 3.06 6.24 -12.17
N LEU A 249 2.69 7.12 -11.25
CA LEU A 249 2.15 8.44 -11.57
C LEU A 249 3.30 9.46 -11.65
N ASP A 250 3.24 10.34 -12.64
CA ASP A 250 4.21 11.43 -12.75
C ASP A 250 4.03 12.43 -11.60
N ALA A 251 5.13 13.04 -11.16
CA ALA A 251 5.15 14.02 -10.06
C ALA A 251 4.22 15.23 -10.28
N SER A 252 3.75 15.44 -11.52
CA SER A 252 2.78 16.47 -11.91
C SER A 252 1.32 16.08 -11.64
N GLY A 253 1.05 14.91 -11.06
CA GLY A 253 -0.31 14.45 -10.77
C GLY A 253 -1.16 14.40 -12.04
N GLY A 254 -0.73 13.63 -13.04
CA GLY A 254 -1.40 13.56 -14.34
C GLY A 254 -2.92 13.48 -14.20
N LYS A 255 -3.58 14.42 -14.89
CA LYS A 255 -5.04 14.56 -15.02
C LYS A 255 -5.65 13.34 -15.68
#